data_0ed9f86b182d96956cdcebdc1ff8a59d
#
_entry.id   0ed9f86b182d96956cdcebdc1ff8a59d
#
_cell.length_a   1.000
_cell.length_b   1.000
_cell.length_c   1.000
_cell.angle_alpha   90.00
_cell.angle_beta   90.00
_cell.angle_gamma   90.00
#
_symmetry.space_group_name_H-M   'P 1'
#
loop_
_entity.id
_entity.type
_entity.pdbx_description
1 polymer ?
#
loop_
_entity_poly.entity_id
_entity_poly.type
_entity_poly.pdbx_seq_one_letter_code
_entity_poly.pdbx_strand_id
1 'polypeptide(L)'
;LFSKSVLIHKNHSIDKYSDLSKSNVYIYDNLDYRHWDTFNDGRFSHPFVASYSEGRLGEPIDLLQDQPFYSPQAPFGGAEDYTWSPDSKAVLYVCKKSYGKDYAQSTNTDIYRYDLASAQTSNLTSGMPGYDTNPTYSPDGNRLTWLSMKTEGYEADKNDIILFDKGSSQRFNLTAAWDGTVSSFQWSKDNRKIYFVAASKGTVQLF
;
A
#
# COMPACT_ATOMS: atom_id res chain seq x y z
N LEU A 1 2.85 0.55 -14.72
CA LEU A 1 2.56 0.92 -13.33
C LEU A 1 3.83 1.41 -12.68
N PHE A 2 3.81 2.57 -12.04
CA PHE A 2 4.94 3.18 -11.36
C PHE A 2 4.45 4.17 -10.31
N SER A 3 5.31 4.58 -9.39
CA SER A 3 5.00 5.64 -8.42
C SER A 3 5.67 6.95 -8.80
N LYS A 4 5.04 8.04 -8.40
CA LYS A 4 5.57 9.40 -8.57
C LYS A 4 5.16 10.26 -7.38
N SER A 5 6.06 11.15 -6.95
CA SER A 5 5.79 12.15 -5.93
C SER A 5 4.95 13.29 -6.51
N VAL A 6 3.79 13.56 -5.90
CA VAL A 6 2.82 14.59 -6.33
C VAL A 6 2.65 15.63 -5.22
N LEU A 7 2.71 16.90 -5.56
CA LEU A 7 2.47 18.00 -4.61
C LEU A 7 0.97 18.17 -4.42
N ILE A 8 0.49 17.86 -3.22
CA ILE A 8 -0.91 18.00 -2.83
C ILE A 8 -1.12 19.21 -1.93
N HIS A 9 -0.23 19.38 -0.93
CA HIS A 9 -0.33 20.52 -0.01
C HIS A 9 0.82 21.51 -0.21
N LYS A 10 0.51 22.76 -0.16
CA LYS A 10 1.48 23.85 -0.18
C LYS A 10 1.83 24.23 1.25
N ASN A 11 2.85 23.59 1.80
CA ASN A 11 3.26 23.76 3.20
C ASN A 11 4.34 24.81 3.41
N HIS A 12 4.98 25.32 2.35
CA HIS A 12 6.04 26.29 2.48
C HIS A 12 5.46 27.69 2.74
N SER A 13 6.17 28.49 3.55
CA SER A 13 5.74 29.85 3.94
C SER A 13 5.43 30.75 2.74
N ILE A 14 6.21 30.68 1.68
CA ILE A 14 6.01 31.50 0.46
C ILE A 14 4.69 31.16 -0.25
N ASP A 15 4.18 29.95 -0.10
CA ASP A 15 2.91 29.55 -0.69
C ASP A 15 1.70 30.14 0.06
N LYS A 16 1.87 30.38 1.38
CA LYS A 16 0.82 30.93 2.26
C LYS A 16 0.96 32.46 2.43
N TYR A 17 2.18 32.98 2.41
CA TYR A 17 2.52 34.39 2.67
C TYR A 17 3.53 34.87 1.63
N SER A 18 3.05 35.38 0.51
CA SER A 18 3.87 35.80 -0.63
C SER A 18 4.80 37.00 -0.34
N ASP A 19 4.48 37.79 0.69
CA ASP A 19 5.28 38.92 1.18
C ASP A 19 6.49 38.46 2.03
N LEU A 20 6.51 37.21 2.48
CA LEU A 20 7.59 36.60 3.25
C LEU A 20 8.59 35.82 2.38
N SER A 21 8.95 36.36 1.22
CA SER A 21 9.80 35.66 0.23
C SER A 21 11.19 35.23 0.72
N LYS A 22 11.69 35.82 1.82
CA LYS A 22 12.94 35.45 2.46
C LYS A 22 12.81 34.40 3.57
N SER A 23 11.58 34.02 3.92
CA SER A 23 11.32 33.03 4.95
C SER A 23 11.41 31.62 4.34
N ASN A 24 12.20 30.76 5.00
CA ASN A 24 12.37 29.35 4.59
C ASN A 24 11.81 28.43 5.70
N VAL A 25 10.50 28.49 5.92
CA VAL A 25 9.81 27.68 6.93
C VAL A 25 8.69 26.87 6.31
N TYR A 26 8.44 25.69 6.88
CA TYR A 26 7.24 24.91 6.66
C TYR A 26 6.20 25.25 7.70
N ILE A 27 4.94 25.25 7.30
CA ILE A 27 3.78 25.55 8.15
C ILE A 27 2.84 24.36 8.14
N TYR A 28 2.64 23.76 9.31
CA TYR A 28 1.82 22.57 9.50
C TYR A 28 0.67 22.88 10.45
N ASP A 29 -0.53 22.45 10.07
CA ASP A 29 -1.76 22.62 10.85
C ASP A 29 -2.25 21.28 11.43
N ASN A 30 -1.55 20.17 11.08
CA ASN A 30 -1.90 18.80 11.48
C ASN A 30 -0.68 18.00 11.91
N LEU A 31 -0.94 16.82 12.49
CA LEU A 31 0.06 15.75 12.63
C LEU A 31 0.41 15.21 11.25
N ASP A 32 1.35 14.25 11.16
CA ASP A 32 1.96 13.80 9.90
C ASP A 32 2.82 14.88 9.22
N TYR A 33 3.43 15.73 10.04
CA TYR A 33 4.35 16.76 9.53
C TYR A 33 5.79 16.29 9.41
N ARG A 34 6.13 15.18 10.08
CA ARG A 34 7.49 14.62 10.11
C ARG A 34 7.47 13.13 10.38
N HIS A 35 8.35 12.40 9.69
CA HIS A 35 8.70 11.03 10.05
C HIS A 35 10.22 10.94 10.21
N TRP A 36 10.71 10.53 11.41
CA TRP A 36 12.10 10.61 11.84
C TRP A 36 12.69 12.02 11.59
N ASP A 37 13.67 12.15 10.68
CA ASP A 37 14.36 13.38 10.30
C ASP A 37 13.82 14.02 9.02
N THR A 38 12.82 13.41 8.40
CA THR A 38 12.22 13.87 7.14
C THR A 38 10.91 14.61 7.41
N PHE A 39 10.89 15.90 7.04
CA PHE A 39 9.69 16.72 7.11
C PHE A 39 8.84 16.53 5.86
N ASN A 40 7.50 16.51 6.04
CA ASN A 40 6.54 16.47 4.94
C ASN A 40 6.57 17.80 4.19
N ASP A 41 6.97 17.78 2.94
CA ASP A 41 7.04 18.95 2.05
C ASP A 41 5.72 19.18 1.29
N GLY A 42 4.67 18.47 1.65
CA GLY A 42 3.37 18.52 0.98
C GLY A 42 3.22 17.58 -0.20
N ARG A 43 4.24 16.72 -0.43
CA ARG A 43 4.23 15.73 -1.50
C ARG A 43 3.84 14.37 -0.97
N PHE A 44 3.10 13.63 -1.80
CA PHE A 44 2.68 12.27 -1.53
C PHE A 44 3.08 11.36 -2.69
N SER A 45 3.49 10.12 -2.39
CA SER A 45 3.73 9.13 -3.44
C SER A 45 2.39 8.60 -3.94
N HIS A 46 2.15 8.69 -5.24
CA HIS A 46 0.95 8.17 -5.88
C HIS A 46 1.30 7.07 -6.88
N PRO A 47 0.46 6.03 -7.03
CA PRO A 47 0.59 5.05 -8.09
C PRO A 47 0.00 5.61 -9.38
N PHE A 48 0.72 5.42 -10.48
CA PHE A 48 0.33 5.84 -11.81
C PHE A 48 0.25 4.65 -12.77
N VAL A 49 -0.73 4.68 -13.64
CA VAL A 49 -0.86 3.77 -14.77
C VAL A 49 -0.71 4.54 -16.07
N ALA A 50 0.08 4.02 -17.00
CA ALA A 50 0.18 4.54 -18.34
C ALA A 50 0.16 3.40 -19.36
N SER A 51 -0.39 3.64 -20.54
CA SER A 51 -0.23 2.74 -21.67
C SER A 51 1.23 2.75 -22.15
N TYR A 52 1.68 1.65 -22.72
CA TYR A 52 3.00 1.55 -23.34
C TYR A 52 2.84 0.90 -24.72
N SER A 53 3.25 1.60 -25.75
CA SER A 53 3.20 1.12 -27.13
C SER A 53 4.39 1.68 -27.90
N GLU A 54 5.02 0.84 -28.71
CA GLU A 54 6.13 1.23 -29.61
C GLU A 54 7.26 2.05 -28.95
N GLY A 55 7.61 1.68 -27.70
CA GLY A 55 8.67 2.37 -26.96
C GLY A 55 8.25 3.71 -26.33
N ARG A 56 6.97 4.06 -26.35
CA ARG A 56 6.44 5.31 -25.81
C ARG A 56 5.42 5.06 -24.71
N LEU A 57 5.49 5.88 -23.67
CA LEU A 57 4.46 5.96 -22.62
C LEU A 57 3.37 6.93 -23.08
N GLY A 58 2.10 6.52 -22.92
CA GLY A 58 0.95 7.42 -23.00
C GLY A 58 0.82 8.32 -21.77
N GLU A 59 -0.22 9.14 -21.74
CA GLU A 59 -0.50 10.00 -20.59
C GLU A 59 -0.74 9.18 -19.32
N PRO A 60 0.00 9.45 -18.22
CA PRO A 60 -0.18 8.74 -16.98
C PRO A 60 -1.49 9.12 -16.28
N ILE A 61 -2.19 8.13 -15.73
CA ILE A 61 -3.36 8.30 -14.88
C ILE A 61 -2.91 8.18 -13.43
N ASP A 62 -3.16 9.21 -12.62
CA ASP A 62 -2.94 9.21 -11.18
C ASP A 62 -4.10 8.49 -10.49
N LEU A 63 -3.83 7.38 -9.78
CA LEU A 63 -4.87 6.59 -9.11
C LEU A 63 -5.33 7.20 -7.78
N LEU A 64 -4.60 8.20 -7.27
CA LEU A 64 -4.90 8.94 -6.04
C LEU A 64 -5.04 10.45 -6.29
N GLN A 65 -5.46 10.84 -7.50
CA GLN A 65 -5.54 12.24 -7.90
C GLN A 65 -6.17 13.12 -6.79
N ASP A 66 -5.47 14.22 -6.45
CA ASP A 66 -5.87 15.21 -5.45
C ASP A 66 -6.04 14.66 -4.01
N GLN A 67 -5.58 13.44 -3.71
CA GLN A 67 -5.71 12.83 -2.39
C GLN A 67 -4.39 12.90 -1.60
N PRO A 68 -4.43 13.29 -0.30
CA PRO A 68 -3.24 13.39 0.54
C PRO A 68 -2.90 12.02 1.15
N PHE A 69 -2.70 11.00 0.32
CA PHE A 69 -2.41 9.64 0.73
C PHE A 69 -1.15 9.11 0.06
N TYR A 70 -0.49 8.15 0.70
CA TYR A 70 0.71 7.52 0.19
C TYR A 70 0.40 6.13 -0.40
N SER A 71 0.88 5.88 -1.61
CA SER A 71 1.02 4.55 -2.20
C SER A 71 2.18 4.58 -3.22
N PRO A 72 3.31 3.88 -2.99
CA PRO A 72 3.61 3.00 -1.86
C PRO A 72 3.46 3.68 -0.51
N GLN A 73 3.11 2.88 0.50
CA GLN A 73 2.86 3.38 1.85
C GLN A 73 4.15 3.86 2.51
N ALA A 74 4.19 5.13 2.92
CA ALA A 74 5.32 5.64 3.69
C ALA A 74 5.28 5.12 5.14
N PRO A 75 6.45 4.85 5.77
CA PRO A 75 7.81 5.01 5.22
C PRO A 75 8.38 3.74 4.56
N PHE A 76 7.75 2.57 4.70
CA PHE A 76 8.34 1.27 4.39
C PHE A 76 7.83 0.63 3.10
N GLY A 77 6.76 1.13 2.52
CA GLY A 77 6.18 0.55 1.31
C GLY A 77 7.07 0.73 0.07
N GLY A 78 6.95 -0.21 -0.86
CA GLY A 78 7.71 -0.25 -2.10
C GLY A 78 6.91 -0.85 -3.26
N ALA A 79 7.59 -1.52 -4.17
CA ALA A 79 6.97 -2.15 -5.33
C ALA A 79 5.99 -3.28 -4.97
N GLU A 80 6.13 -3.86 -3.79
CA GLU A 80 5.24 -4.87 -3.22
C GLU A 80 3.85 -4.33 -2.87
N ASP A 81 3.71 -3.02 -2.76
CA ASP A 81 2.42 -2.38 -2.43
C ASP A 81 1.45 -2.33 -3.61
N TYR A 82 1.86 -2.72 -4.82
CA TYR A 82 0.95 -2.75 -5.95
C TYR A 82 1.22 -3.88 -6.94
N THR A 83 0.15 -4.36 -7.53
CA THR A 83 0.21 -5.42 -8.53
C THR A 83 -0.90 -5.26 -9.58
N TRP A 84 -0.69 -5.84 -10.76
CA TRP A 84 -1.70 -5.98 -11.78
C TRP A 84 -2.67 -7.13 -11.46
N SER A 85 -3.94 -6.96 -11.81
CA SER A 85 -4.82 -8.12 -11.89
C SER A 85 -4.38 -9.04 -13.04
N PRO A 86 -4.60 -10.36 -12.91
CA PRO A 86 -4.15 -11.33 -13.93
C PRO A 86 -4.69 -11.09 -15.34
N ASP A 87 -5.87 -10.46 -15.44
CA ASP A 87 -6.51 -10.09 -16.70
C ASP A 87 -6.08 -8.71 -17.23
N SER A 88 -5.16 -8.06 -16.54
CA SER A 88 -4.66 -6.71 -16.83
C SER A 88 -5.74 -5.61 -16.89
N LYS A 89 -6.91 -5.83 -16.27
CA LYS A 89 -8.02 -4.87 -16.26
C LYS A 89 -8.06 -3.99 -15.02
N ALA A 90 -7.29 -4.33 -14.02
CA ALA A 90 -7.25 -3.58 -12.78
C ALA A 90 -5.84 -3.54 -12.19
N VAL A 91 -5.62 -2.57 -11.32
CA VAL A 91 -4.45 -2.47 -10.45
C VAL A 91 -4.90 -2.58 -9.01
N LEU A 92 -4.16 -3.35 -8.22
CA LEU A 92 -4.26 -3.33 -6.77
C LEU A 92 -3.14 -2.45 -6.21
N TYR A 93 -3.47 -1.68 -5.19
CA TYR A 93 -2.49 -0.88 -4.47
C TYR A 93 -2.84 -0.83 -2.98
N VAL A 94 -1.80 -0.74 -2.16
CA VAL A 94 -1.91 -0.56 -0.70
C VAL A 94 -1.97 0.93 -0.39
N CYS A 95 -2.88 1.32 0.47
CA CYS A 95 -2.99 2.71 0.88
C CYS A 95 -3.63 2.83 2.26
N LYS A 96 -3.11 3.74 3.07
CA LYS A 96 -3.76 4.23 4.29
C LYS A 96 -4.50 5.50 3.95
N LYS A 97 -5.82 5.39 3.73
CA LYS A 97 -6.66 6.56 3.39
C LYS A 97 -7.05 7.34 4.64
N SER A 98 -6.05 7.82 5.36
CA SER A 98 -6.16 8.68 6.53
C SER A 98 -5.23 9.87 6.39
N TYR A 99 -5.55 10.97 7.03
CA TYR A 99 -4.76 12.20 7.01
C TYR A 99 -4.68 12.86 8.38
N GLY A 100 -3.61 13.61 8.64
CA GLY A 100 -3.44 14.39 9.85
C GLY A 100 -3.38 13.52 11.12
N LYS A 101 -4.25 13.81 12.09
CA LYS A 101 -4.29 13.09 13.37
C LYS A 101 -4.60 11.60 13.20
N ASP A 102 -5.54 11.27 12.33
CA ASP A 102 -5.95 9.88 12.12
C ASP A 102 -4.83 9.07 11.46
N TYR A 103 -4.05 9.69 10.57
CA TYR A 103 -2.84 9.07 10.02
C TYR A 103 -1.85 8.72 11.12
N ALA A 104 -1.64 9.61 12.08
CA ALA A 104 -0.67 9.42 13.16
C ALA A 104 -1.12 8.38 14.22
N GLN A 105 -2.42 8.11 14.33
CA GLN A 105 -2.97 7.19 15.33
C GLN A 105 -3.21 5.77 14.82
N SER A 106 -3.47 5.61 13.54
CA SER A 106 -3.80 4.31 12.95
C SER A 106 -2.61 3.72 12.20
N THR A 107 -2.46 2.40 12.27
CA THR A 107 -1.56 1.62 11.40
C THR A 107 -2.33 0.95 10.27
N ASN A 108 -3.66 1.12 10.21
CA ASN A 108 -4.48 0.44 9.21
C ASN A 108 -4.11 0.86 7.79
N THR A 109 -3.79 -0.12 6.96
CA THR A 109 -3.71 0.01 5.50
C THR A 109 -4.68 -0.96 4.86
N ASP A 110 -5.28 -0.54 3.77
CA ASP A 110 -6.17 -1.39 2.98
C ASP A 110 -5.58 -1.64 1.59
N ILE A 111 -6.03 -2.75 0.98
CA ILE A 111 -5.77 -3.07 -0.42
C ILE A 111 -6.94 -2.57 -1.25
N TYR A 112 -6.66 -1.63 -2.13
CA TYR A 112 -7.63 -1.06 -3.07
C TYR A 112 -7.47 -1.67 -4.45
N ARG A 113 -8.59 -1.89 -5.14
CA ARG A 113 -8.64 -2.29 -6.52
C ARG A 113 -9.17 -1.13 -7.36
N TYR A 114 -8.34 -0.65 -8.29
CA TYR A 114 -8.73 0.33 -9.31
C TYR A 114 -9.04 -0.39 -10.62
N ASP A 115 -10.24 -0.22 -11.12
CA ASP A 115 -10.70 -0.77 -12.40
C ASP A 115 -10.39 0.21 -13.53
N LEU A 116 -9.63 -0.24 -14.54
CA LEU A 116 -9.15 0.62 -15.62
C LEU A 116 -10.25 1.09 -16.58
N ALA A 117 -11.32 0.31 -16.72
CA ALA A 117 -12.38 0.64 -17.65
C ALA A 117 -13.38 1.64 -17.07
N SER A 118 -13.74 1.45 -15.79
CA SER A 118 -14.72 2.29 -15.10
C SER A 118 -14.09 3.45 -14.31
N ALA A 119 -12.78 3.44 -14.12
CA ALA A 119 -12.05 4.34 -13.23
C ALA A 119 -12.57 4.31 -11.77
N GLN A 120 -13.15 3.19 -11.34
CA GLN A 120 -13.69 3.04 -9.99
C GLN A 120 -12.72 2.32 -9.07
N THR A 121 -12.62 2.80 -7.83
CA THR A 121 -11.83 2.18 -6.78
C THR A 121 -12.73 1.47 -5.77
N SER A 122 -12.39 0.24 -5.41
CA SER A 122 -13.04 -0.54 -4.36
C SER A 122 -12.03 -0.98 -3.31
N ASN A 123 -12.43 -1.02 -2.03
CA ASN A 123 -11.62 -1.51 -0.92
C ASN A 123 -11.83 -3.02 -0.78
N LEU A 124 -10.77 -3.83 -0.94
CA LEU A 124 -10.84 -5.29 -0.86
C LEU A 124 -10.69 -5.82 0.56
N THR A 125 -10.10 -5.07 1.47
CA THR A 125 -9.83 -5.49 2.86
C THR A 125 -10.63 -4.72 3.90
N SER A 126 -11.66 -4.03 3.46
CA SER A 126 -12.57 -3.28 4.35
C SER A 126 -12.99 -4.10 5.57
N GLY A 127 -12.85 -3.50 6.75
CA GLY A 127 -13.14 -4.12 8.05
C GLY A 127 -11.98 -4.92 8.64
N MET A 128 -10.80 -4.94 8.01
CA MET A 128 -9.56 -5.46 8.59
C MET A 128 -8.78 -4.28 9.18
N PRO A 129 -8.51 -4.24 10.49
CA PRO A 129 -8.09 -2.98 11.16
C PRO A 129 -6.58 -2.78 11.26
N GLY A 130 -5.76 -3.71 10.79
CA GLY A 130 -4.30 -3.64 10.85
C GLY A 130 -3.65 -3.36 9.51
N TYR A 131 -2.35 -3.62 9.40
CA TYR A 131 -1.64 -3.54 8.13
C TYR A 131 -2.08 -4.66 7.19
N ASP A 132 -2.61 -4.29 6.02
CA ASP A 132 -2.82 -5.19 4.89
C ASP A 132 -1.88 -4.77 3.76
N THR A 133 -0.89 -5.61 3.42
CA THR A 133 0.20 -5.28 2.50
C THR A 133 0.52 -6.45 1.57
N ASN A 134 1.34 -6.20 0.54
CA ASN A 134 1.90 -7.24 -0.32
C ASN A 134 0.85 -8.08 -1.08
N PRO A 135 -0.15 -7.44 -1.75
CA PRO A 135 -1.18 -8.16 -2.48
C PRO A 135 -0.58 -8.97 -3.63
N THR A 136 -0.82 -10.27 -3.64
CA THR A 136 -0.26 -11.19 -4.63
C THR A 136 -1.32 -12.16 -5.12
N TYR A 137 -1.54 -12.21 -6.43
CA TYR A 137 -2.40 -13.21 -7.03
C TYR A 137 -1.71 -14.56 -7.15
N SER A 138 -2.50 -15.64 -7.02
CA SER A 138 -2.04 -16.96 -7.45
C SER A 138 -1.75 -16.95 -8.96
N PRO A 139 -0.84 -17.80 -9.48
CA PRO A 139 -0.51 -17.86 -10.91
C PRO A 139 -1.73 -18.05 -11.84
N ASP A 140 -2.75 -18.76 -11.40
CA ASP A 140 -4.01 -18.93 -12.13
C ASP A 140 -5.00 -17.76 -11.98
N GLY A 141 -4.68 -16.79 -11.13
CA GLY A 141 -5.49 -15.60 -10.86
C GLY A 141 -6.78 -15.84 -10.08
N ASN A 142 -7.02 -17.06 -9.57
CA ASN A 142 -8.25 -17.41 -8.86
C ASN A 142 -8.24 -17.06 -7.39
N ARG A 143 -7.06 -16.81 -6.82
CA ARG A 143 -6.88 -16.45 -5.43
C ARG A 143 -6.05 -15.17 -5.31
N LEU A 144 -6.36 -14.39 -4.28
CA LEU A 144 -5.56 -13.24 -3.85
C LEU A 144 -5.04 -13.52 -2.46
N THR A 145 -3.76 -13.29 -2.22
CA THR A 145 -3.13 -13.41 -0.91
C THR A 145 -2.46 -12.09 -0.54
N TRP A 146 -2.36 -11.84 0.76
CA TRP A 146 -1.64 -10.68 1.29
C TRP A 146 -1.13 -10.96 2.70
N LEU A 147 -0.23 -10.11 3.17
CA LEU A 147 0.18 -10.07 4.57
C LEU A 147 -0.79 -9.18 5.33
N SER A 148 -1.18 -9.62 6.52
CA SER A 148 -2.14 -8.90 7.35
C SER A 148 -1.75 -8.94 8.83
N MET A 149 -1.76 -7.78 9.46
CA MET A 149 -1.74 -7.65 10.92
C MET A 149 -3.16 -7.49 11.43
N LYS A 150 -3.43 -7.94 12.64
CA LYS A 150 -4.78 -7.96 13.19
C LYS A 150 -5.15 -6.67 13.92
N THR A 151 -4.18 -6.03 14.58
CA THR A 151 -4.47 -5.01 15.59
C THR A 151 -4.06 -3.62 15.09
N GLU A 152 -5.02 -2.72 14.97
CA GLU A 152 -4.76 -1.32 14.68
C GLU A 152 -3.92 -0.65 15.76
N GLY A 153 -2.95 0.18 15.34
CA GLY A 153 -2.05 0.89 16.26
C GLY A 153 -0.93 0.03 16.86
N TYR A 154 -0.81 -1.24 16.46
CA TYR A 154 0.20 -2.15 16.98
C TYR A 154 1.16 -2.62 15.89
N GLU A 155 2.23 -1.86 15.65
CA GLU A 155 3.23 -2.13 14.59
C GLU A 155 4.04 -3.41 14.78
N ALA A 156 4.13 -3.92 16.02
CA ALA A 156 4.81 -5.17 16.33
C ALA A 156 3.89 -6.40 16.29
N ASP A 157 2.67 -6.25 15.76
CA ASP A 157 1.74 -7.37 15.62
C ASP A 157 2.25 -8.39 14.60
N LYS A 158 1.69 -9.57 14.66
CA LYS A 158 2.05 -10.69 13.80
C LYS A 158 1.52 -10.48 12.38
N ASN A 159 2.37 -10.62 11.38
CA ASN A 159 1.93 -10.75 10.00
C ASN A 159 1.48 -12.17 9.69
N ASP A 160 0.22 -12.32 9.37
CA ASP A 160 -0.39 -13.54 8.86
C ASP A 160 -0.51 -13.51 7.33
N ILE A 161 -0.55 -14.69 6.70
CA ILE A 161 -0.93 -14.83 5.30
C ILE A 161 -2.45 -15.00 5.24
N ILE A 162 -3.12 -14.03 4.63
CA ILE A 162 -4.55 -14.13 4.33
C ILE A 162 -4.73 -14.51 2.88
N LEU A 163 -5.66 -15.43 2.60
CA LEU A 163 -6.04 -15.88 1.28
C LEU A 163 -7.53 -15.56 1.05
N PHE A 164 -7.83 -14.91 -0.04
CA PHE A 164 -9.18 -14.75 -0.58
C PHE A 164 -9.35 -15.65 -1.80
N ASP A 165 -10.32 -16.55 -1.73
CA ASP A 165 -10.70 -17.44 -2.82
C ASP A 165 -11.88 -16.85 -3.59
N LYS A 166 -11.68 -16.52 -4.86
CA LYS A 166 -12.70 -15.89 -5.70
C LYS A 166 -13.90 -16.79 -5.96
N GLY A 167 -13.67 -18.10 -6.02
CA GLY A 167 -14.75 -19.06 -6.31
C GLY A 167 -15.75 -19.22 -5.17
N SER A 168 -15.26 -19.26 -3.94
CA SER A 168 -16.09 -19.34 -2.75
C SER A 168 -16.44 -17.99 -2.13
N SER A 169 -15.76 -16.92 -2.54
CA SER A 169 -15.82 -15.58 -1.92
C SER A 169 -15.46 -15.58 -0.42
N GLN A 170 -14.65 -16.53 0.01
CA GLN A 170 -14.24 -16.68 1.41
C GLN A 170 -12.79 -16.24 1.62
N ARG A 171 -12.51 -15.78 2.85
CA ARG A 171 -11.16 -15.45 3.33
C ARG A 171 -10.71 -16.50 4.33
N PHE A 172 -9.44 -16.86 4.26
CA PHE A 172 -8.78 -17.82 5.13
C PHE A 172 -7.50 -17.23 5.68
N ASN A 173 -7.28 -17.33 6.99
CA ASN A 173 -5.98 -17.07 7.59
C ASN A 173 -5.16 -18.36 7.57
N LEU A 174 -4.16 -18.45 6.71
CA LEU A 174 -3.38 -19.67 6.49
C LEU A 174 -2.36 -19.92 7.61
N THR A 175 -1.97 -18.91 8.35
CA THR A 175 -0.96 -18.99 9.41
C THR A 175 -1.52 -18.72 10.81
N ALA A 176 -2.84 -18.72 10.98
CA ALA A 176 -3.51 -18.44 12.25
C ALA A 176 -2.99 -19.26 13.43
N ALA A 177 -2.73 -20.55 13.21
CA ALA A 177 -2.28 -21.48 14.25
C ALA A 177 -0.76 -21.42 14.49
N TRP A 178 0.00 -20.67 13.69
CA TRP A 178 1.44 -20.58 13.82
C TRP A 178 1.82 -19.31 14.60
N ASP A 179 2.74 -19.44 15.57
CA ASP A 179 3.16 -18.36 16.47
C ASP A 179 4.37 -17.57 15.91
N GLY A 180 4.48 -17.43 14.61
CA GLY A 180 5.54 -16.66 13.98
C GLY A 180 4.96 -15.55 13.12
N THR A 181 5.81 -14.58 12.75
CA THR A 181 5.47 -13.51 11.82
C THR A 181 6.06 -13.78 10.45
N VAL A 182 5.26 -13.65 9.40
CA VAL A 182 5.69 -13.82 8.01
C VAL A 182 6.36 -12.54 7.51
N SER A 183 7.58 -12.66 6.99
CA SER A 183 8.31 -11.51 6.41
C SER A 183 7.98 -11.31 4.92
N SER A 184 7.85 -12.40 4.17
CA SER A 184 7.49 -12.39 2.75
C SER A 184 6.96 -13.75 2.34
N PHE A 185 6.24 -13.81 1.23
CA PHE A 185 5.74 -15.08 0.69
C PHE A 185 5.73 -15.09 -0.84
N GLN A 186 5.65 -16.29 -1.41
CA GLN A 186 5.56 -16.50 -2.85
C GLN A 186 4.74 -17.75 -3.17
N TRP A 187 3.90 -17.66 -4.18
CA TRP A 187 3.18 -18.81 -4.74
C TRP A 187 4.09 -19.76 -5.53
N SER A 188 3.85 -21.06 -5.38
CA SER A 188 4.38 -22.03 -6.33
C SER A 188 3.70 -21.88 -7.70
N LYS A 189 4.42 -22.19 -8.78
CA LYS A 189 3.92 -22.07 -10.15
C LYS A 189 2.69 -22.95 -10.44
N ASP A 190 2.51 -24.02 -9.69
CA ASP A 190 1.42 -24.98 -9.82
C ASP A 190 0.18 -24.64 -8.98
N ASN A 191 0.15 -23.47 -8.32
CA ASN A 191 -0.92 -22.99 -7.44
C ASN A 191 -1.19 -23.85 -6.19
N ARG A 192 -0.29 -24.79 -5.83
CA ARG A 192 -0.54 -25.75 -4.76
C ARG A 192 0.08 -25.35 -3.44
N LYS A 193 1.11 -24.51 -3.46
CA LYS A 193 1.87 -24.13 -2.26
C LYS A 193 2.11 -22.65 -2.22
N ILE A 194 2.26 -22.15 -1.01
CA ILE A 194 2.83 -20.84 -0.71
C ILE A 194 4.09 -21.11 0.10
N TYR A 195 5.22 -20.61 -0.39
CA TYR A 195 6.46 -20.58 0.36
C TYR A 195 6.57 -19.25 1.06
N PHE A 196 7.03 -19.22 2.29
CA PHE A 196 7.22 -17.97 3.01
C PHE A 196 8.51 -17.95 3.83
N VAL A 197 9.00 -16.77 4.08
CA VAL A 197 10.17 -16.49 4.89
C VAL A 197 9.74 -15.93 6.23
N ALA A 198 10.35 -16.43 7.29
CA ALA A 198 10.07 -15.98 8.65
C ALA A 198 11.28 -16.22 9.57
N ALA A 199 11.34 -15.41 10.64
CA ALA A 199 12.27 -15.65 11.72
C ALA A 199 11.77 -16.81 12.61
N SER A 200 12.63 -17.79 12.85
CA SER A 200 12.34 -18.92 13.73
C SER A 200 13.61 -19.38 14.44
N LYS A 201 13.55 -19.55 15.76
CA LYS A 201 14.66 -20.03 16.60
C LYS A 201 15.97 -19.25 16.37
N GLY A 202 15.89 -17.93 16.22
CA GLY A 202 17.05 -17.05 16.04
C GLY A 202 17.67 -17.02 14.64
N THR A 203 17.04 -17.66 13.66
CA THR A 203 17.47 -17.65 12.24
C THR A 203 16.30 -17.32 11.32
N VAL A 204 16.61 -16.80 10.13
CA VAL A 204 15.62 -16.62 9.07
C VAL A 204 15.53 -17.91 8.27
N GLN A 205 14.32 -18.44 8.13
CA GLN A 205 14.06 -19.75 7.53
C GLN A 205 13.00 -19.65 6.43
N LEU A 206 13.04 -20.60 5.50
CA LEU A 206 12.03 -20.82 4.47
C LEU A 206 11.08 -21.95 4.92
N PHE A 207 9.78 -21.70 4.80
CA PHE A 207 8.68 -22.61 5.12
C PHE A 207 7.83 -22.93 3.91
#